data_48fee3966c2b4b0571b6102b2413a0ce
#
_entry.id   48fee3966c2b4b0571b6102b2413a0ce
#
_cell.length_a   1.000
_cell.length_b   1.000
_cell.length_c   1.000
_cell.angle_alpha   90.00
_cell.angle_beta   90.00
_cell.angle_gamma   90.00
#
_symmetry.space_group_name_H-M   'P 1'
#
loop_
_entity.id
_entity.type
_entity.pdbx_description
1 polymer ?
#
loop_
_entity_poly.entity_id
_entity_poly.type
_entity_poly.pdbx_seq_one_letter_code
_entity_poly.pdbx_strand_id
1 'polypeptide(L)'
;SATMLAEDLLTWRARLGDSPRTGFFAPWLNLPSVSRRGAMTDAIACPPSGHVAGAFAAAERAVGIHRTGANMQLRHVESVTLAIDDAVQEGLNPAGINAIRVLPGRGIRIFGTRSLSSDPEWRYLTTRRIVDAIEKSLEISLRWMVFEPNTLITRHSVETSANILLDRLFRQGILAGPVARGAYSAKCDLQNNDDATRDDGKLIVDIGVAPTKPFEFIYFRLGHEFEATQVTER
;
A
#
# COMPACT_ATOMS: atom_id res chain seq x y z
N SER A 1 6.97 1.17 -31.13
CA SER A 1 5.76 0.38 -30.79
C SER A 1 5.58 0.32 -29.29
N ALA A 2 4.36 -0.02 -28.79
CA ALA A 2 4.11 -0.16 -27.36
C ALA A 2 5.04 -1.17 -26.68
N THR A 3 5.53 -2.18 -27.40
CA THR A 3 6.44 -3.21 -26.91
C THR A 3 7.85 -2.65 -26.63
N MET A 4 8.39 -1.81 -27.53
CA MET A 4 9.69 -1.15 -27.31
C MET A 4 9.66 -0.28 -26.06
N LEU A 5 8.57 0.43 -25.80
CA LEU A 5 8.42 1.28 -24.63
C LEU A 5 8.27 0.49 -23.32
N ALA A 6 7.73 -0.72 -23.35
CA ALA A 6 7.73 -1.62 -22.21
C ALA A 6 9.14 -2.09 -21.84
N GLU A 7 9.97 -2.40 -22.84
CA GLU A 7 11.38 -2.75 -22.63
C GLU A 7 12.18 -1.58 -22.04
N ASP A 8 11.92 -0.37 -22.50
CA ASP A 8 12.52 0.84 -21.93
C ASP A 8 12.14 1.01 -20.44
N LEU A 9 10.88 0.81 -20.08
CA LEU A 9 10.44 0.88 -18.69
C LEU A 9 11.09 -0.20 -17.83
N LEU A 10 11.24 -1.43 -18.33
CA LEU A 10 11.94 -2.50 -17.64
C LEU A 10 13.44 -2.19 -17.49
N THR A 11 14.06 -1.61 -18.51
CA THR A 11 15.45 -1.16 -18.46
C THR A 11 15.65 -0.06 -17.40
N TRP A 12 14.74 0.89 -17.32
CA TRP A 12 14.74 1.91 -16.27
C TRP A 12 14.54 1.28 -14.89
N ARG A 13 13.59 0.32 -14.76
CA ARG A 13 13.35 -0.40 -13.51
C ARG A 13 14.61 -1.11 -13.00
N ALA A 14 15.37 -1.73 -13.89
CA ALA A 14 16.60 -2.45 -13.54
C ALA A 14 17.69 -1.54 -12.94
N ARG A 15 17.63 -0.23 -13.22
CA ARG A 15 18.56 0.77 -12.65
C ARG A 15 18.16 1.25 -11.26
N LEU A 16 16.92 0.99 -10.85
CA LEU A 16 16.41 1.36 -9.52
C LEU A 16 16.71 0.26 -8.52
N GLY A 17 17.15 0.65 -7.33
CA GLY A 17 17.41 -0.29 -6.24
C GLY A 17 16.14 -0.96 -5.72
N ASP A 18 16.32 -2.05 -4.99
CA ASP A 18 15.27 -2.71 -4.23
C ASP A 18 14.85 -1.82 -3.04
N SER A 19 13.56 -1.55 -2.90
CA SER A 19 13.07 -0.70 -1.81
C SER A 19 11.57 -0.89 -1.55
N PRO A 20 11.17 -1.18 -0.31
CA PRO A 20 9.75 -1.27 0.06
C PRO A 20 9.07 0.11 0.18
N ARG A 21 9.85 1.21 0.19
CA ARG A 21 9.35 2.58 0.34
C ARG A 21 9.25 3.35 -0.98
N THR A 22 9.63 2.71 -2.09
CA THR A 22 9.63 3.33 -3.41
C THR A 22 8.62 2.65 -4.32
N GLY A 23 7.86 3.42 -5.07
CA GLY A 23 6.97 2.94 -6.13
C GLY A 23 7.35 3.56 -7.47
N PHE A 24 7.37 2.75 -8.52
CA PHE A 24 7.59 3.23 -9.88
C PHE A 24 6.25 3.27 -10.62
N PHE A 25 5.89 4.47 -11.10
CA PHE A 25 4.63 4.72 -11.81
C PHE A 25 4.91 5.25 -13.21
N ALA A 26 4.26 4.67 -14.19
CA ALA A 26 4.39 5.02 -15.61
C ALA A 26 3.04 4.88 -16.31
N PRO A 27 2.84 5.61 -17.41
CA PRO A 27 3.69 6.58 -18.05
C PRO A 27 3.57 8.00 -17.46
N TRP A 28 4.21 8.99 -18.10
CA TRP A 28 3.97 10.40 -17.82
C TRP A 28 2.57 10.82 -18.25
N LEU A 29 2.11 11.92 -17.69
CA LEU A 29 0.77 12.46 -17.90
C LEU A 29 0.84 13.70 -18.81
N ASN A 30 -0.12 13.84 -19.71
CA ASN A 30 -0.32 15.07 -20.46
C ASN A 30 -1.36 15.93 -19.73
N LEU A 31 -0.92 17.08 -19.27
CA LEU A 31 -1.76 18.03 -18.54
C LEU A 31 -2.20 19.17 -19.44
N PRO A 32 -3.45 19.68 -19.26
CA PRO A 32 -3.90 20.87 -19.96
C PRO A 32 -3.00 22.06 -19.61
N SER A 33 -2.58 22.80 -20.60
CA SER A 33 -1.82 24.02 -20.40
C SER A 33 -2.62 25.21 -20.87
N VAL A 34 -2.68 26.23 -20.02
CA VAL A 34 -3.36 27.49 -20.31
C VAL A 34 -2.32 28.61 -20.27
N SER A 35 -2.22 29.36 -21.35
CA SER A 35 -1.34 30.54 -21.38
C SER A 35 -1.79 31.60 -20.37
N ARG A 36 -0.88 32.53 -20.01
CA ARG A 36 -1.24 33.68 -19.15
C ARG A 36 -2.39 34.54 -19.70
N ARG A 37 -2.70 34.43 -20.99
CA ARG A 37 -3.82 35.12 -21.66
C ARG A 37 -5.09 34.29 -21.73
N GLY A 38 -5.13 33.12 -21.05
CA GLY A 38 -6.29 32.24 -21.02
C GLY A 38 -6.47 31.37 -22.28
N ALA A 39 -5.57 31.45 -23.28
CA ALA A 39 -5.63 30.57 -24.42
C ALA A 39 -5.11 29.18 -24.08
N MET A 40 -5.82 28.15 -24.56
CA MET A 40 -5.33 26.77 -24.47
C MET A 40 -4.05 26.63 -25.30
N THR A 41 -3.05 26.00 -24.74
CA THR A 41 -1.79 25.66 -25.41
C THR A 41 -1.64 24.16 -25.50
N ASP A 42 -0.58 23.68 -26.15
CA ASP A 42 -0.28 22.26 -26.21
C ASP A 42 -0.13 21.65 -24.81
N ALA A 43 -0.58 20.40 -24.67
CA ALA A 43 -0.49 19.68 -23.44
C ALA A 43 0.97 19.54 -22.97
N ILE A 44 1.18 19.66 -21.68
CA ILE A 44 2.51 19.55 -21.07
C ILE A 44 2.69 18.15 -20.49
N ALA A 45 3.74 17.44 -20.91
CA ALA A 45 4.13 16.16 -20.33
C ALA A 45 4.70 16.39 -18.92
N CYS A 46 4.12 15.71 -17.92
CA CYS A 46 4.47 15.86 -16.51
C CYS A 46 4.68 14.49 -15.86
N PRO A 47 5.69 14.33 -14.99
CA PRO A 47 5.84 13.12 -14.18
C PRO A 47 4.60 12.86 -13.32
N PRO A 48 4.17 11.59 -13.15
CA PRO A 48 2.93 11.26 -12.47
C PRO A 48 3.01 11.37 -10.94
N SER A 49 4.18 11.57 -10.35
CA SER A 49 4.43 11.48 -8.90
C SER A 49 3.49 12.34 -8.06
N GLY A 50 3.26 13.60 -8.44
CA GLY A 50 2.34 14.49 -7.74
C GLY A 50 0.89 14.01 -7.76
N HIS A 51 0.41 13.55 -8.92
CA HIS A 51 -0.95 13.00 -9.07
C HIS A 51 -1.12 11.70 -8.30
N VAL A 52 -0.10 10.83 -8.32
CA VAL A 52 -0.08 9.59 -7.54
C VAL A 52 -0.14 9.88 -6.05
N ALA A 53 0.71 10.77 -5.54
CA ALA A 53 0.69 11.17 -4.14
C ALA A 53 -0.66 11.75 -3.73
N GLY A 54 -1.24 12.62 -4.57
CA GLY A 54 -2.59 13.17 -4.37
C GLY A 54 -3.69 12.10 -4.34
N ALA A 55 -3.61 11.08 -5.19
CA ALA A 55 -4.55 9.96 -5.21
C ALA A 55 -4.46 9.11 -3.93
N PHE A 56 -3.23 8.81 -3.46
CA PHE A 56 -3.05 8.10 -2.19
C PHE A 56 -3.58 8.93 -1.01
N ALA A 57 -3.29 10.22 -0.94
CA ALA A 57 -3.79 11.10 0.11
C ALA A 57 -5.32 11.22 0.09
N ALA A 58 -5.94 11.27 -1.10
CA ALA A 58 -7.39 11.31 -1.24
C ALA A 58 -8.05 9.98 -0.79
N ALA A 59 -7.46 8.84 -1.14
CA ALA A 59 -7.92 7.52 -0.72
C ALA A 59 -7.84 7.36 0.80
N GLU A 60 -6.72 7.76 1.39
CA GLU A 60 -6.50 7.73 2.84
C GLU A 60 -7.50 8.60 3.59
N ARG A 61 -7.72 9.83 3.13
CA ARG A 61 -8.70 10.74 3.75
C ARG A 61 -10.13 10.23 3.67
N ALA A 62 -10.48 9.51 2.60
CA ALA A 62 -11.84 9.02 2.39
C ALA A 62 -12.15 7.75 3.18
N VAL A 63 -11.18 6.86 3.37
CA VAL A 63 -11.41 5.50 3.91
C VAL A 63 -10.43 5.16 5.04
N GLY A 64 -9.15 5.54 4.91
CA GLY A 64 -8.08 5.22 5.84
C GLY A 64 -6.79 4.77 5.15
N ILE A 65 -5.71 4.66 5.92
CA ILE A 65 -4.35 4.37 5.43
C ILE A 65 -4.25 3.04 4.67
N HIS A 66 -5.12 2.08 4.97
CA HIS A 66 -5.18 0.77 4.30
C HIS A 66 -5.78 0.84 2.90
N ARG A 67 -6.43 1.95 2.54
CA ARG A 67 -6.93 2.15 1.18
C ARG A 67 -5.78 2.52 0.25
N THR A 68 -5.61 1.71 -0.79
CA THR A 68 -4.63 2.00 -1.84
C THR A 68 -5.06 3.15 -2.74
N GLY A 69 -4.08 3.88 -3.31
CA GLY A 69 -4.32 4.83 -4.39
C GLY A 69 -4.62 4.18 -5.74
N ALA A 70 -4.50 2.84 -5.85
CA ALA A 70 -4.89 2.14 -7.08
C ALA A 70 -6.39 2.27 -7.34
N ASN A 71 -6.75 2.23 -8.62
CA ASN A 71 -8.11 2.44 -9.13
C ASN A 71 -8.70 3.85 -8.86
N MET A 72 -7.92 4.77 -8.30
CA MET A 72 -8.31 6.17 -8.18
C MET A 72 -8.19 6.86 -9.54
N GLN A 73 -9.21 7.67 -9.86
CA GLN A 73 -9.19 8.50 -11.07
C GLN A 73 -8.27 9.71 -10.87
N LEU A 74 -7.38 9.93 -11.81
CA LEU A 74 -6.57 11.14 -11.86
C LEU A 74 -7.38 12.28 -12.48
N ARG A 75 -7.40 13.41 -11.80
CA ARG A 75 -8.12 14.62 -12.25
C ARG A 75 -7.16 15.57 -12.94
N HIS A 76 -7.70 16.41 -13.83
CA HIS A 76 -6.94 17.39 -14.61
C HIS A 76 -5.81 16.77 -15.44
N VAL A 77 -6.06 15.56 -15.99
CA VAL A 77 -5.18 14.86 -16.91
C VAL A 77 -5.94 14.65 -18.20
N GLU A 78 -5.39 15.09 -19.32
CA GLU A 78 -6.02 14.95 -20.64
C GLU A 78 -5.77 13.57 -21.25
N SER A 79 -4.52 13.13 -21.18
CA SER A 79 -4.09 11.86 -21.73
C SER A 79 -2.83 11.35 -21.02
N VAL A 80 -2.37 10.20 -21.43
CA VAL A 80 -1.08 9.62 -21.00
C VAL A 80 -0.12 9.65 -22.19
N THR A 81 1.19 9.79 -21.90
CA THR A 81 2.21 9.83 -22.96
C THR A 81 2.39 8.51 -23.68
N LEU A 82 1.91 7.41 -23.08
CA LEU A 82 1.97 6.05 -23.62
C LEU A 82 0.70 5.31 -23.20
N ALA A 83 0.02 4.68 -24.15
CA ALA A 83 -1.07 3.76 -23.84
C ALA A 83 -0.51 2.40 -23.40
N ILE A 84 -0.90 1.96 -22.21
CA ILE A 84 -0.59 0.65 -21.67
C ILE A 84 -1.85 -0.20 -21.70
N ASP A 85 -1.85 -1.26 -22.49
CA ASP A 85 -2.91 -2.26 -22.56
C ASP A 85 -2.68 -3.41 -21.56
N ASP A 86 -3.54 -4.42 -21.60
CA ASP A 86 -3.46 -5.57 -20.69
C ASP A 86 -2.19 -6.40 -20.93
N ALA A 87 -1.80 -6.61 -22.19
CA ALA A 87 -0.64 -7.40 -22.57
C ALA A 87 0.67 -6.74 -22.10
N VAL A 88 0.81 -5.44 -22.30
CA VAL A 88 1.96 -4.67 -21.81
C VAL A 88 2.01 -4.66 -20.29
N GLN A 89 0.87 -4.50 -19.63
CA GLN A 89 0.80 -4.48 -18.18
C GLN A 89 1.17 -5.83 -17.55
N GLU A 90 0.82 -6.95 -18.18
CA GLU A 90 1.19 -8.28 -17.70
C GLU A 90 2.70 -8.44 -17.56
N GLY A 91 3.49 -7.82 -18.44
CA GLY A 91 4.95 -7.79 -18.35
C GLY A 91 5.49 -6.79 -17.32
N LEU A 92 4.81 -5.66 -17.10
CA LEU A 92 5.27 -4.59 -16.22
C LEU A 92 4.96 -4.87 -14.73
N ASN A 93 3.81 -5.46 -14.44
CA ASN A 93 3.34 -5.65 -13.08
C ASN A 93 4.27 -6.54 -12.22
N PRO A 94 4.79 -7.69 -12.69
CA PRO A 94 5.75 -8.50 -11.93
C PRO A 94 7.02 -7.75 -11.57
N ALA A 95 7.46 -6.83 -12.42
CA ALA A 95 8.64 -6.00 -12.18
C ALA A 95 8.40 -4.86 -11.16
N GLY A 96 7.19 -4.71 -10.61
CA GLY A 96 6.83 -3.64 -9.67
C GLY A 96 6.58 -2.30 -10.34
N ILE A 97 6.31 -2.27 -11.65
CA ILE A 97 5.95 -1.06 -12.39
C ILE A 97 4.43 -0.90 -12.35
N ASN A 98 3.99 0.20 -11.76
CA ASN A 98 2.57 0.50 -11.60
C ASN A 98 2.08 1.32 -12.80
N ALA A 99 1.19 0.73 -13.60
CA ALA A 99 0.67 1.37 -14.79
C ALA A 99 -0.35 2.47 -14.45
N ILE A 100 -0.34 3.56 -15.23
CA ILE A 100 -1.42 4.53 -15.28
C ILE A 100 -2.11 4.34 -16.62
N ARG A 101 -3.40 4.01 -16.60
CA ARG A 101 -4.14 3.55 -17.77
C ARG A 101 -5.37 4.39 -18.05
N VAL A 102 -5.70 4.50 -19.31
CA VAL A 102 -6.98 5.04 -19.78
C VAL A 102 -7.97 3.87 -19.81
N LEU A 103 -8.98 3.89 -18.95
CA LEU A 103 -10.01 2.87 -18.92
C LEU A 103 -11.30 3.40 -19.57
N PRO A 104 -11.84 2.73 -20.60
CA PRO A 104 -13.08 3.17 -21.27
C PRO A 104 -14.21 3.39 -20.27
N GLY A 105 -14.87 4.54 -20.35
CA GLY A 105 -15.95 4.93 -19.43
C GLY A 105 -15.54 5.22 -17.98
N ARG A 106 -14.26 5.05 -17.61
CA ARG A 106 -13.77 5.22 -16.25
C ARG A 106 -12.66 6.26 -16.09
N GLY A 107 -12.16 6.78 -17.21
CA GLY A 107 -11.10 7.79 -17.25
C GLY A 107 -9.70 7.24 -16.96
N ILE A 108 -8.76 8.14 -16.67
CA ILE A 108 -7.35 7.81 -16.42
C ILE A 108 -7.20 7.41 -14.95
N ARG A 109 -6.66 6.21 -14.70
CA ARG A 109 -6.55 5.64 -13.36
C ARG A 109 -5.19 5.03 -13.09
N ILE A 110 -4.80 5.07 -11.84
CA ILE A 110 -3.67 4.27 -11.33
C ILE A 110 -4.10 2.80 -11.32
N PHE A 111 -3.31 1.92 -11.96
CA PHE A 111 -3.62 0.50 -12.08
C PHE A 111 -2.47 -0.37 -11.54
N GLY A 112 -2.08 -0.12 -10.30
CA GLY A 112 -1.05 -0.82 -9.55
C GLY A 112 -0.70 -0.10 -8.26
N THR A 113 -0.13 -0.82 -7.32
CA THR A 113 0.27 -0.30 -5.99
C THR A 113 1.46 -1.07 -5.42
N ARG A 114 2.26 -1.67 -6.30
CA ARG A 114 3.46 -2.41 -5.90
C ARG A 114 4.60 -1.48 -5.56
N SER A 115 5.38 -1.89 -4.56
CA SER A 115 6.68 -1.31 -4.26
C SER A 115 7.75 -1.86 -5.22
N LEU A 116 8.96 -1.35 -5.10
CA LEU A 116 10.12 -1.91 -5.80
C LEU A 116 10.79 -3.04 -5.02
N SER A 117 10.18 -3.54 -3.95
CA SER A 117 10.75 -4.61 -3.15
C SER A 117 10.63 -5.98 -3.83
N SER A 118 11.72 -6.73 -3.79
CA SER A 118 11.75 -8.15 -4.15
C SER A 118 11.14 -9.05 -3.08
N ASP A 119 11.04 -8.56 -1.83
CA ASP A 119 10.43 -9.28 -0.72
C ASP A 119 8.91 -9.30 -0.88
N PRO A 120 8.28 -10.49 -0.95
CA PRO A 120 6.83 -10.64 -1.07
C PRO A 120 6.03 -10.00 0.09
N GLU A 121 6.61 -9.88 1.28
CA GLU A 121 5.95 -9.24 2.42
C GLU A 121 5.79 -7.74 2.20
N TRP A 122 6.76 -7.12 1.54
CA TRP A 122 6.79 -5.69 1.26
C TRP A 122 6.36 -5.34 -0.17
N ARG A 123 5.74 -6.27 -0.87
CA ARG A 123 5.33 -6.08 -2.28
C ARG A 123 4.43 -4.87 -2.48
N TYR A 124 3.60 -4.51 -1.52
CA TYR A 124 2.63 -3.42 -1.66
C TYR A 124 3.03 -2.19 -0.88
N LEU A 125 2.99 -1.02 -1.53
CA LEU A 125 3.21 0.27 -0.89
C LEU A 125 2.26 0.51 0.29
N THR A 126 1.02 0.03 0.18
CA THR A 126 0.02 0.15 1.25
C THR A 126 0.47 -0.57 2.51
N THR A 127 1.05 -1.77 2.39
CA THR A 127 1.59 -2.52 3.54
C THR A 127 2.68 -1.71 4.26
N ARG A 128 3.64 -1.15 3.51
CA ARG A 128 4.72 -0.34 4.09
C ARG A 128 4.17 0.92 4.76
N ARG A 129 3.22 1.61 4.12
CA ARG A 129 2.57 2.81 4.67
C ARG A 129 1.82 2.53 5.97
N ILE A 130 1.13 1.40 6.07
CA ILE A 130 0.45 0.98 7.32
C ILE A 130 1.49 0.81 8.44
N VAL A 131 2.58 0.09 8.18
CA VAL A 131 3.64 -0.12 9.19
C VAL A 131 4.31 1.19 9.59
N ASP A 132 4.66 2.06 8.62
CA ASP A 132 5.24 3.38 8.91
C ASP A 132 4.29 4.27 9.74
N ALA A 133 2.97 4.20 9.49
CA ALA A 133 1.98 4.92 10.27
C ALA A 133 1.84 4.39 11.69
N ILE A 134 1.90 3.06 11.88
CA ILE A 134 1.91 2.43 13.21
C ILE A 134 3.16 2.85 13.98
N GLU A 135 4.34 2.71 13.37
CA GLU A 135 5.62 3.12 13.95
C GLU A 135 5.57 4.57 14.43
N LYS A 136 5.11 5.48 13.55
CA LYS A 136 5.01 6.90 13.88
C LYS A 136 3.98 7.20 14.98
N SER A 137 2.85 6.49 14.97
CA SER A 137 1.81 6.65 15.99
C SER A 137 2.29 6.15 17.36
N LEU A 138 3.01 5.04 17.40
CA LEU A 138 3.62 4.52 18.63
C LEU A 138 4.70 5.46 19.14
N GLU A 139 5.60 5.94 18.28
CA GLU A 139 6.62 6.94 18.64
C GLU A 139 6.00 8.15 19.34
N ILE A 140 4.90 8.68 18.79
CA ILE A 140 4.20 9.84 19.36
C ILE A 140 3.49 9.47 20.67
N SER A 141 2.79 8.35 20.69
CA SER A 141 1.97 7.92 21.85
C SER A 141 2.83 7.56 23.06
N LEU A 142 4.04 7.09 22.84
CA LEU A 142 4.94 6.61 23.89
C LEU A 142 6.01 7.63 24.29
N ARG A 143 5.98 8.87 23.77
CA ARG A 143 6.96 9.92 24.12
C ARG A 143 7.00 10.30 25.59
N TRP A 144 5.86 10.15 26.30
CA TRP A 144 5.77 10.46 27.73
C TRP A 144 6.66 9.57 28.60
N MET A 145 7.07 8.40 28.08
CA MET A 145 7.90 7.44 28.82
C MET A 145 9.38 7.79 28.87
N VAL A 146 9.83 8.70 28.01
CA VAL A 146 11.24 9.08 27.97
C VAL A 146 11.60 9.69 29.32
N PHE A 147 12.63 9.15 29.96
CA PHE A 147 13.08 9.42 31.32
C PHE A 147 12.24 8.82 32.46
N GLU A 148 11.18 8.06 32.18
CA GLU A 148 10.50 7.30 33.24
C GLU A 148 11.34 6.10 33.69
N PRO A 149 11.28 5.72 34.97
CA PRO A 149 11.98 4.53 35.48
C PRO A 149 11.51 3.26 34.76
N ASN A 150 12.45 2.41 34.33
CA ASN A 150 12.14 1.13 33.68
C ASN A 150 11.69 0.08 34.74
N THR A 151 10.45 0.25 35.22
CA THR A 151 9.80 -0.67 36.20
C THR A 151 8.82 -1.60 35.48
N LEU A 152 8.34 -2.62 36.17
CA LEU A 152 7.27 -3.50 35.70
C LEU A 152 5.99 -2.71 35.38
N ILE A 153 5.66 -1.69 36.17
CA ILE A 153 4.50 -0.84 36.00
C ILE A 153 4.63 -0.04 34.71
N THR A 154 5.78 0.57 34.47
CA THR A 154 6.06 1.34 33.25
C THR A 154 5.94 0.44 32.02
N ARG A 155 6.56 -0.74 32.04
CA ARG A 155 6.47 -1.72 30.93
C ARG A 155 5.04 -2.14 30.62
N HIS A 156 4.26 -2.47 31.66
CA HIS A 156 2.85 -2.83 31.48
C HIS A 156 2.01 -1.67 30.92
N SER A 157 2.30 -0.44 31.35
CA SER A 157 1.62 0.76 30.81
C SER A 157 1.92 0.99 29.34
N VAL A 158 3.15 0.70 28.91
CA VAL A 158 3.59 0.76 27.52
C VAL A 158 2.89 -0.29 26.67
N GLU A 159 2.95 -1.55 27.11
CA GLU A 159 2.29 -2.66 26.43
C GLU A 159 0.79 -2.41 26.28
N THR A 160 0.15 -1.93 27.34
CA THR A 160 -1.28 -1.56 27.31
C THR A 160 -1.55 -0.44 26.32
N SER A 161 -0.74 0.62 26.30
CA SER A 161 -0.88 1.75 25.38
C SER A 161 -0.71 1.32 23.93
N ALA A 162 0.29 0.44 23.66
CA ALA A 162 0.48 -0.12 22.34
C ALA A 162 -0.71 -1.00 21.90
N ASN A 163 -1.21 -1.86 22.78
CA ASN A 163 -2.36 -2.72 22.53
C ASN A 163 -3.63 -1.92 22.25
N ILE A 164 -3.87 -0.82 22.97
CA ILE A 164 -5.02 0.07 22.71
C ILE A 164 -4.96 0.67 21.31
N LEU A 165 -3.79 1.15 20.87
CA LEU A 165 -3.61 1.66 19.52
C LEU A 165 -3.85 0.58 18.48
N LEU A 166 -3.25 -0.60 18.64
CA LEU A 166 -3.36 -1.71 17.70
C LEU A 166 -4.79 -2.27 17.62
N ASP A 167 -5.51 -2.37 18.75
CA ASP A 167 -6.91 -2.77 18.78
C ASP A 167 -7.81 -1.78 18.00
N ARG A 168 -7.56 -0.49 18.15
CA ARG A 168 -8.25 0.55 17.37
C ARG A 168 -8.03 0.35 15.87
N LEU A 169 -6.80 0.10 15.43
CA LEU A 169 -6.46 -0.13 14.03
C LEU A 169 -7.09 -1.43 13.51
N PHE A 170 -7.14 -2.48 14.33
CA PHE A 170 -7.82 -3.73 14.00
C PHE A 170 -9.33 -3.52 13.79
N ARG A 171 -10.00 -2.81 14.70
CA ARG A 171 -11.44 -2.48 14.56
C ARG A 171 -11.75 -1.61 13.34
N GLN A 172 -10.79 -0.82 12.87
CA GLN A 172 -10.90 -0.04 11.64
C GLN A 172 -10.64 -0.86 10.37
N GLY A 173 -10.33 -2.17 10.48
CA GLY A 173 -10.04 -3.04 9.34
C GLY A 173 -8.67 -2.79 8.70
N ILE A 174 -7.77 -2.09 9.38
CA ILE A 174 -6.40 -1.81 8.90
C ILE A 174 -5.51 -3.03 9.07
N LEU A 175 -5.75 -3.83 10.12
CA LEU A 175 -5.07 -5.09 10.40
C LEU A 175 -5.96 -6.27 10.01
N ALA A 176 -5.35 -7.31 9.43
CA ALA A 176 -6.02 -8.50 8.94
C ALA A 176 -6.10 -9.57 10.03
N GLY A 177 -7.20 -10.32 10.04
CA GLY A 177 -7.39 -11.46 10.92
C GLY A 177 -8.83 -11.57 11.41
N PRO A 178 -9.30 -12.79 11.71
CA PRO A 178 -10.66 -13.00 12.24
C PRO A 178 -10.81 -12.56 13.70
N VAL A 179 -9.71 -12.52 14.44
CA VAL A 179 -9.65 -12.15 15.85
C VAL A 179 -8.38 -11.33 16.13
N ALA A 180 -8.44 -10.46 17.13
CA ALA A 180 -7.36 -9.55 17.51
C ALA A 180 -6.01 -10.28 17.76
N ARG A 181 -6.04 -11.42 18.45
CA ARG A 181 -4.83 -12.21 18.77
C ARG A 181 -4.03 -12.66 17.54
N GLY A 182 -4.68 -12.83 16.39
CA GLY A 182 -4.02 -13.19 15.13
C GLY A 182 -3.64 -11.98 14.26
N ALA A 183 -4.12 -10.78 14.61
CA ALA A 183 -3.93 -9.57 13.84
C ALA A 183 -2.78 -8.70 14.35
N TYR A 184 -2.54 -8.71 15.64
CA TYR A 184 -1.45 -7.94 16.27
C TYR A 184 -1.01 -8.54 17.61
N SER A 185 0.18 -8.15 18.05
CA SER A 185 0.71 -8.39 19.37
C SER A 185 1.61 -7.23 19.80
N ALA A 186 1.60 -6.92 21.08
CA ALA A 186 2.59 -6.04 21.71
C ALA A 186 3.14 -6.76 22.93
N LYS A 187 4.46 -6.67 23.14
CA LYS A 187 5.16 -7.32 24.24
C LYS A 187 6.21 -6.38 24.79
N CYS A 188 6.13 -6.12 26.11
CA CYS A 188 7.09 -5.31 26.83
C CYS A 188 7.25 -5.90 28.25
N ASP A 189 8.02 -6.97 28.38
CA ASP A 189 8.21 -7.71 29.61
C ASP A 189 9.71 -7.96 29.96
N LEU A 190 9.97 -8.85 30.88
CA LEU A 190 11.35 -9.21 31.29
C LEU A 190 12.08 -10.03 30.21
N GLN A 191 11.39 -10.62 29.26
CA GLN A 191 12.02 -11.44 28.22
C GLN A 191 12.71 -10.59 27.17
N ASN A 192 12.14 -9.42 26.86
CA ASN A 192 12.72 -8.47 25.91
C ASN A 192 13.37 -7.24 26.59
N ASN A 193 13.30 -7.15 27.93
CA ASN A 193 13.95 -6.10 28.71
C ASN A 193 14.66 -6.73 29.91
N ASP A 194 15.76 -7.43 29.66
CA ASP A 194 16.64 -8.01 30.66
C ASP A 194 17.44 -6.95 31.45
N ASP A 195 18.25 -7.38 32.40
CA ASP A 195 19.02 -6.47 33.20
C ASP A 195 20.04 -5.67 32.41
N ALA A 196 20.67 -6.27 31.38
CA ALA A 196 21.62 -5.60 30.51
C ALA A 196 20.95 -4.50 29.70
N THR A 197 19.76 -4.76 29.14
CA THR A 197 18.95 -3.78 28.40
C THR A 197 18.57 -2.59 29.30
N ARG A 198 18.24 -2.86 30.57
CA ARG A 198 17.89 -1.81 31.53
C ARG A 198 19.12 -0.98 31.93
N ASP A 199 20.25 -1.62 32.13
CA ASP A 199 21.50 -0.94 32.50
C ASP A 199 22.01 -0.04 31.39
N ASP A 200 21.74 -0.41 30.10
CA ASP A 200 21.97 0.42 28.95
C ASP A 200 20.95 1.60 28.79
N GLY A 201 20.00 1.73 29.73
CA GLY A 201 18.96 2.77 29.66
C GLY A 201 17.97 2.59 28.51
N LYS A 202 17.76 1.36 28.02
CA LYS A 202 16.86 1.03 26.91
C LYS A 202 15.55 0.44 27.45
N LEU A 203 14.47 0.66 26.68
CA LEU A 203 13.21 -0.05 26.82
C LEU A 203 12.78 -0.55 25.44
N ILE A 204 12.58 -1.86 25.33
CA ILE A 204 12.24 -2.55 24.08
C ILE A 204 10.77 -2.97 24.12
N VAL A 205 10.06 -2.62 23.06
CA VAL A 205 8.68 -3.06 22.83
C VAL A 205 8.64 -3.82 21.49
N ASP A 206 8.32 -5.10 21.55
CA ASP A 206 8.14 -5.91 20.35
C ASP A 206 6.70 -5.79 19.86
N ILE A 207 6.55 -5.37 18.60
CA ILE A 207 5.24 -5.19 17.97
C ILE A 207 5.14 -6.13 16.77
N GLY A 208 4.18 -7.04 16.82
CA GLY A 208 3.77 -7.87 15.67
C GLY A 208 2.47 -7.35 15.09
N VAL A 209 2.40 -7.20 13.76
CA VAL A 209 1.18 -6.76 13.07
C VAL A 209 0.98 -7.53 11.76
N ALA A 210 -0.26 -7.80 11.41
CA ALA A 210 -0.67 -8.37 10.13
C ALA A 210 -1.43 -7.31 9.31
N PRO A 211 -0.75 -6.47 8.48
CA PRO A 211 -1.41 -5.47 7.67
C PRO A 211 -2.34 -6.09 6.63
N THR A 212 -3.47 -5.44 6.34
CA THR A 212 -4.32 -5.83 5.22
C THR A 212 -3.58 -5.63 3.89
N LYS A 213 -3.74 -6.61 2.97
CA LYS A 213 -3.14 -6.56 1.63
C LYS A 213 -4.25 -6.36 0.59
N PRO A 214 -4.03 -5.53 -0.45
CA PRO A 214 -4.98 -5.42 -1.55
C PRO A 214 -4.98 -6.72 -2.37
N PHE A 215 -6.12 -7.06 -2.98
CA PHE A 215 -6.16 -8.07 -4.04
C PHE A 215 -5.96 -7.37 -5.40
N GLU A 216 -5.23 -8.02 -6.30
CA GLU A 216 -4.97 -7.52 -7.66
C GLU A 216 -5.77 -8.30 -8.71
N PHE A 217 -6.17 -9.55 -8.40
CA PHE A 217 -6.81 -10.44 -9.34
C PHE A 217 -8.10 -11.00 -8.77
N ILE A 218 -9.13 -11.10 -9.62
CA ILE A 218 -10.40 -11.73 -9.31
C ILE A 218 -10.55 -12.93 -10.24
N TYR A 219 -10.67 -14.12 -9.65
CA TYR A 219 -10.90 -15.35 -10.40
C TYR A 219 -12.35 -15.79 -10.22
N PHE A 220 -13.07 -15.94 -11.32
CA PHE A 220 -14.42 -16.48 -11.34
C PHE A 220 -14.36 -17.98 -11.67
N ARG A 221 -14.96 -18.80 -10.81
CA ARG A 221 -15.19 -20.22 -11.10
C ARG A 221 -16.66 -20.38 -11.38
N LEU A 222 -17.03 -20.70 -12.64
CA LEU A 222 -18.39 -20.96 -13.05
C LEU A 222 -18.53 -22.46 -13.22
N GLY A 223 -19.42 -23.09 -12.43
CA GLY A 223 -19.78 -24.50 -12.55
C GLY A 223 -21.21 -24.61 -13.10
N HIS A 224 -21.46 -25.55 -14.00
CA HIS A 224 -22.79 -25.97 -14.40
C HIS A 224 -23.11 -27.26 -13.60
N GLU A 225 -24.00 -27.18 -12.62
CA GLU A 225 -24.60 -28.39 -12.01
C GLU A 225 -25.75 -28.83 -12.90
N PHE A 226 -25.58 -29.99 -13.56
CA PHE A 226 -26.72 -30.73 -14.12
C PHE A 226 -27.33 -31.58 -12.98
N GLU A 227 -28.52 -31.21 -12.52
CA GLU A 227 -29.33 -32.15 -11.75
C GLU A 227 -29.64 -33.36 -12.64
N ALA A 228 -28.98 -34.47 -12.36
CA ALA A 228 -29.36 -35.75 -12.94
C ALA A 228 -30.71 -36.18 -12.32
N THR A 229 -31.81 -35.93 -13.03
CA THR A 229 -33.11 -36.50 -12.70
C THR A 229 -32.98 -38.00 -12.83
N GLN A 230 -32.95 -38.74 -11.72
CA GLN A 230 -33.08 -40.17 -11.72
C GLN A 230 -34.52 -40.52 -12.13
N VAL A 231 -34.69 -40.94 -13.36
CA VAL A 231 -35.91 -41.58 -13.81
C VAL A 231 -35.88 -43.02 -13.26
N THR A 232 -36.63 -43.25 -12.20
CA THR A 232 -36.89 -44.62 -11.71
C THR A 232 -37.98 -45.21 -12.60
N GLU A 233 -37.59 -46.08 -13.53
CA GLU A 233 -38.57 -46.96 -14.21
C GLU A 233 -39.16 -47.96 -13.21
N ARG A 234 -40.48 -48.02 -13.20
CA ARG A 234 -41.28 -49.08 -12.55
C ARG A 234 -41.56 -50.19 -13.54
#